data_c9ce0461bb46c3f1d89a7668ff61afe1
#
_entry.id   c9ce0461bb46c3f1d89a7668ff61afe1
#
_cell.length_a   1.000
_cell.length_b   1.000
_cell.length_c   1.000
_cell.angle_alpha   90.00
_cell.angle_beta   90.00
_cell.angle_gamma   90.00
#
_symmetry.space_group_name_H-M   'P 1'
#
loop_
_entity.id
_entity.type
_entity.pdbx_description
1 polymer ?
#
loop_
_entity_poly.entity_id
_entity_poly.type
_entity_poly.pdbx_seq_one_letter_code
_entity_poly.pdbx_strand_id
1 'polypeptide(L)'
;MEQLAVLKKLSALSNTPGIGAISAKKLADQYGGINALFDFDNKKAAGLQHDKVENLRQAIGHTYRSQDNHLRAQKEQAFMAAKGVDLTHYGQENYPELLRECPDAPMGLMMRGSWPKNQIFIGVVGTRKPSKYGVEFCRELIKELAPL
;
A
#
# COMPACT_ATOMS: atom_id res chain seq x y z
N MET A 1 9.53 4.77 -16.37
CA MET A 1 10.63 4.56 -15.40
C MET A 1 10.19 4.83 -13.97
N GLU A 2 9.40 5.85 -13.72
CA GLU A 2 8.94 6.24 -12.38
C GLU A 2 8.09 5.16 -11.68
N GLN A 3 7.10 4.57 -12.36
CA GLN A 3 6.23 3.52 -11.82
C GLN A 3 7.00 2.28 -11.33
N LEU A 4 8.02 1.83 -12.08
CA LEU A 4 8.85 0.69 -11.66
C LEU A 4 9.63 1.00 -10.38
N ALA A 5 10.13 2.22 -10.23
CA ALA A 5 10.82 2.63 -9.01
C ALA A 5 9.90 2.61 -7.80
N VAL A 6 8.65 3.07 -7.96
CA VAL A 6 7.63 3.01 -6.90
C VAL A 6 7.30 1.56 -6.55
N LEU A 7 7.04 0.70 -7.53
CA LEU A 7 6.76 -0.72 -7.31
C LEU A 7 7.91 -1.42 -6.56
N LYS A 8 9.17 -1.11 -6.91
CA LYS A 8 10.34 -1.63 -6.18
C LYS A 8 10.33 -1.22 -4.70
N LYS A 9 9.98 0.02 -4.38
CA LYS A 9 9.88 0.52 -3.01
C LYS A 9 8.78 -0.19 -2.23
N LEU A 10 7.58 -0.27 -2.81
CA LEU A 10 6.42 -0.93 -2.20
C LEU A 10 6.66 -2.43 -1.99
N SER A 11 7.24 -3.09 -2.99
CA SER A 11 7.62 -4.50 -2.91
C SER A 11 8.69 -4.73 -1.82
N ALA A 12 9.68 -3.85 -1.69
CA ALA A 12 10.68 -3.95 -0.63
C ALA A 12 10.05 -3.83 0.76
N LEU A 13 9.12 -2.88 0.97
CA LEU A 13 8.40 -2.75 2.23
C LEU A 13 7.59 -4.00 2.58
N SER A 14 6.89 -4.57 1.59
CA SER A 14 6.03 -5.75 1.79
C SER A 14 6.81 -7.05 2.00
N ASN A 15 8.04 -7.14 1.50
CA ASN A 15 8.82 -8.38 1.52
C ASN A 15 10.02 -8.35 2.49
N THR A 16 10.23 -7.25 3.21
CA THR A 16 11.28 -7.21 4.24
C THR A 16 10.76 -7.88 5.51
N PRO A 17 11.43 -8.93 6.02
CA PRO A 17 11.05 -9.58 7.27
C PRO A 17 10.96 -8.59 8.43
N GLY A 18 9.91 -8.70 9.24
CA GLY A 18 9.67 -7.82 10.38
C GLY A 18 9.01 -6.47 10.05
N ILE A 19 8.72 -6.20 8.77
CA ILE A 19 7.99 -5.01 8.35
C ILE A 19 6.56 -5.41 8.00
N GLY A 20 5.60 -5.02 8.84
CA GLY A 20 4.17 -5.06 8.56
C GLY A 20 3.63 -3.69 8.16
N ALA A 21 2.34 -3.60 7.80
CA ALA A 21 1.70 -2.35 7.36
C ALA A 21 1.90 -1.21 8.37
N ILE A 22 1.67 -1.47 9.66
CA ILE A 22 1.85 -0.48 10.73
C ILE A 22 3.29 0.04 10.80
N SER A 23 4.27 -0.87 10.72
CA SER A 23 5.68 -0.48 10.78
C SER A 23 6.11 0.29 9.54
N ALA A 24 5.64 -0.12 8.35
CA ALA A 24 5.91 0.57 7.09
C ALA A 24 5.35 2.00 7.11
N LYS A 25 4.09 2.16 7.56
CA LYS A 25 3.46 3.47 7.70
C LYS A 25 4.23 4.37 8.67
N LYS A 26 4.53 3.88 9.87
CA LYS A 26 5.31 4.63 10.87
C LYS A 26 6.68 5.07 10.35
N LEU A 27 7.38 4.18 9.65
CA LEU A 27 8.67 4.52 9.04
C LEU A 27 8.49 5.60 7.96
N ALA A 28 7.50 5.47 7.08
CA ALA A 28 7.25 6.47 6.06
C ALA A 28 6.92 7.84 6.67
N ASP A 29 6.08 7.89 7.71
CA ASP A 29 5.73 9.13 8.41
C ASP A 29 6.97 9.75 9.09
N GLN A 30 7.79 8.95 9.77
CA GLN A 30 9.00 9.41 10.44
C GLN A 30 10.04 10.00 9.47
N TYR A 31 10.15 9.43 8.28
CA TYR A 31 11.10 9.90 7.26
C TYR A 31 10.53 10.96 6.32
N GLY A 32 9.26 11.36 6.48
CA GLY A 32 8.61 12.35 5.61
C GLY A 32 8.14 11.79 4.27
N GLY A 33 7.80 10.51 4.23
CA GLY A 33 7.22 9.82 3.08
C GLY A 33 8.06 8.68 2.52
N ILE A 34 7.46 7.91 1.61
CA ILE A 34 8.11 6.75 1.00
C ILE A 34 9.43 7.14 0.30
N ASN A 35 9.44 8.23 -0.43
CA ASN A 35 10.63 8.63 -1.19
C ASN A 35 11.81 8.94 -0.26
N ALA A 36 11.58 9.68 0.82
CA ALA A 36 12.60 10.02 1.79
C ALA A 36 13.09 8.79 2.59
N LEU A 37 12.21 7.83 2.87
CA LEU A 37 12.59 6.56 3.49
C LEU A 37 13.62 5.79 2.65
N PHE A 38 13.52 5.86 1.32
CA PHE A 38 14.43 5.19 0.38
C PHE A 38 15.61 6.07 -0.09
N ASP A 39 15.72 7.28 0.41
CA ASP A 39 16.91 8.13 0.22
C ASP A 39 17.98 7.76 1.25
N PHE A 40 18.73 6.69 0.96
CA PHE A 40 19.73 6.12 1.87
C PHE A 40 20.95 7.03 2.07
N ASP A 41 21.15 8.02 1.22
CA ASP A 41 22.26 8.97 1.30
C ASP A 41 21.93 10.17 2.21
N ASN A 42 20.64 10.36 2.53
CA ASN A 42 20.17 11.48 3.36
C ASN A 42 20.39 11.20 4.85
N LYS A 43 21.51 11.66 5.38
CA LYS A 43 21.87 11.55 6.79
C LYS A 43 21.00 12.42 7.74
N LYS A 44 20.20 13.37 7.23
CA LYS A 44 19.31 14.19 8.07
C LYS A 44 18.15 13.38 8.68
N ALA A 45 17.80 12.27 8.11
CA ALA A 45 16.90 11.30 8.72
C ALA A 45 17.51 10.55 9.93
N ALA A 46 18.82 10.66 10.13
CA ALA A 46 19.57 10.04 11.22
C ALA A 46 19.39 10.70 12.60
N GLY A 47 18.55 11.75 12.73
CA GLY A 47 18.17 12.31 14.05
C GLY A 47 17.24 11.40 14.87
N LEU A 48 16.77 10.30 14.28
CA LEU A 48 15.99 9.24 14.94
C LEU A 48 16.95 8.17 15.46
N GLN A 49 17.68 8.51 16.54
CA GLN A 49 18.64 7.63 17.20
C GLN A 49 17.95 6.46 17.93
N HIS A 50 17.40 5.53 17.18
CA HIS A 50 17.09 4.21 17.70
C HIS A 50 17.70 3.17 16.76
N ASP A 51 18.72 2.44 17.23
CA ASP A 51 19.40 1.38 16.49
C ASP A 51 18.42 0.42 15.77
N LYS A 52 17.27 0.18 16.40
CA LYS A 52 16.23 -0.66 15.83
C LYS A 52 15.59 -0.09 14.54
N VAL A 53 15.39 1.22 14.45
CA VAL A 53 14.80 1.88 13.27
C VAL A 53 15.80 1.88 12.12
N GLU A 54 17.06 2.14 12.41
CA GLU A 54 18.12 2.12 11.40
C GLU A 54 18.37 0.68 10.90
N ASN A 55 18.35 -0.32 11.77
CA ASN A 55 18.45 -1.73 11.37
C ASN A 55 17.30 -2.15 10.44
N LEU A 56 16.06 -1.70 10.70
CA LEU A 56 14.91 -1.94 9.82
C LEU A 56 15.11 -1.23 8.48
N ARG A 57 15.59 0.00 8.47
CA ARG A 57 15.87 0.75 7.24
C ARG A 57 16.95 0.08 6.40
N GLN A 58 18.00 -0.42 7.02
CA GLN A 58 19.05 -1.18 6.33
C GLN A 58 18.51 -2.49 5.74
N ALA A 59 17.66 -3.21 6.46
CA ALA A 59 16.98 -4.42 5.96
C ALA A 59 16.10 -4.11 4.74
N ILE A 60 15.33 -3.02 4.80
CA ILE A 60 14.55 -2.52 3.64
C ILE A 60 15.48 -2.21 2.47
N GLY A 61 16.59 -1.52 2.72
CA GLY A 61 17.57 -1.17 1.70
C GLY A 61 18.19 -2.40 1.03
N HIS A 62 18.49 -3.44 1.79
CA HIS A 62 18.97 -4.71 1.26
C HIS A 62 17.92 -5.36 0.34
N THR A 63 16.68 -5.49 0.81
CA THR A 63 15.57 -6.03 0.00
C THR A 63 15.36 -5.20 -1.27
N TYR A 64 15.36 -3.87 -1.17
CA TYR A 64 15.17 -2.97 -2.30
C TYR A 64 16.22 -3.16 -3.41
N ARG A 65 17.48 -3.42 -3.05
CA ARG A 65 18.58 -3.62 -4.00
C ARG A 65 18.66 -5.04 -4.56
N SER A 66 17.88 -5.99 -4.01
CA SER A 66 17.93 -7.38 -4.44
C SER A 66 17.40 -7.56 -5.87
N GLN A 67 17.97 -8.51 -6.59
CA GLN A 67 17.51 -8.88 -7.94
C GLN A 67 16.09 -9.43 -7.92
N ASP A 68 15.74 -10.21 -6.90
CA ASP A 68 14.39 -10.77 -6.75
C ASP A 68 13.34 -9.68 -6.61
N ASN A 69 13.62 -8.62 -5.84
CA ASN A 69 12.72 -7.47 -5.71
C ASN A 69 12.55 -6.74 -7.05
N HIS A 70 13.62 -6.59 -7.81
CA HIS A 70 13.57 -5.98 -9.14
C HIS A 70 12.71 -6.80 -10.10
N LEU A 71 12.93 -8.10 -10.19
CA LEU A 71 12.14 -9.00 -11.03
C LEU A 71 10.66 -9.04 -10.64
N ARG A 72 10.37 -9.02 -9.33
CA ARG A 72 9.00 -8.95 -8.82
C ARG A 72 8.32 -7.66 -9.28
N ALA A 73 8.96 -6.51 -9.08
CA ALA A 73 8.41 -5.22 -9.50
C ALA A 73 8.17 -5.14 -11.03
N GLN A 74 9.04 -5.75 -11.84
CA GLN A 74 8.83 -5.86 -13.28
C GLN A 74 7.61 -6.71 -13.64
N LYS A 75 7.41 -7.85 -12.98
CA LYS A 75 6.23 -8.71 -13.18
C LYS A 75 4.94 -7.98 -12.81
N GLU A 76 4.93 -7.27 -11.68
CA GLU A 76 3.79 -6.45 -11.25
C GLU A 76 3.49 -5.35 -12.27
N GLN A 77 4.51 -4.65 -12.76
CA GLN A 77 4.33 -3.62 -13.79
C GLN A 77 3.73 -4.20 -15.08
N ALA A 78 4.23 -5.34 -15.54
CA ALA A 78 3.70 -6.00 -16.73
C ALA A 78 2.24 -6.46 -16.53
N PHE A 79 1.91 -7.01 -15.35
CA PHE A 79 0.55 -7.39 -15.01
C PHE A 79 -0.39 -6.16 -15.00
N MET A 80 0.02 -5.08 -14.38
CA MET A 80 -0.78 -3.85 -14.31
C MET A 80 -1.07 -3.30 -15.71
N ALA A 81 -0.05 -3.23 -16.56
CA ALA A 81 -0.19 -2.78 -17.95
C ALA A 81 -1.16 -3.69 -18.75
N ALA A 82 -1.03 -5.01 -18.59
CA ALA A 82 -1.88 -5.98 -19.28
C ALA A 82 -3.36 -5.97 -18.81
N LYS A 83 -3.61 -5.55 -17.57
CA LYS A 83 -4.94 -5.61 -16.94
C LYS A 83 -5.60 -4.24 -16.76
N GLY A 84 -4.97 -3.15 -17.20
CA GLY A 84 -5.49 -1.79 -16.99
C GLY A 84 -5.65 -1.49 -15.50
N VAL A 85 -4.62 -1.78 -14.71
CA VAL A 85 -4.57 -1.55 -13.27
C VAL A 85 -3.69 -0.34 -12.99
N ASP A 86 -4.22 0.62 -12.25
CA ASP A 86 -3.48 1.80 -11.79
C ASP A 86 -2.89 1.57 -10.40
N LEU A 87 -1.78 2.26 -10.13
CA LEU A 87 -1.11 2.25 -8.84
C LEU A 87 -1.23 3.62 -8.18
N THR A 88 -1.69 3.63 -6.94
CA THR A 88 -1.48 4.77 -6.04
C THR A 88 -0.75 4.28 -4.78
N HIS A 89 -0.11 5.20 -4.05
CA HIS A 89 0.60 4.85 -2.83
C HIS A 89 0.40 5.90 -1.73
N TYR A 90 0.67 5.47 -0.51
CA TYR A 90 0.62 6.32 0.67
C TYR A 90 1.43 7.60 0.46
N GLY A 91 0.81 8.75 0.74
CA GLY A 91 1.40 10.08 0.53
C GLY A 91 1.07 10.72 -0.82
N GLN A 92 0.45 10.02 -1.77
CA GLN A 92 -0.07 10.63 -3.00
C GLN A 92 -1.43 11.30 -2.76
N GLU A 93 -1.73 12.32 -3.55
CA GLU A 93 -2.99 13.07 -3.47
C GLU A 93 -4.22 12.19 -3.79
N ASN A 94 -4.07 11.27 -4.74
CA ASN A 94 -5.12 10.33 -5.14
C ASN A 94 -5.23 9.09 -4.23
N TYR A 95 -4.44 9.02 -3.13
CA TYR A 95 -4.61 7.96 -2.14
C TYR A 95 -5.86 8.22 -1.29
N PRO A 96 -6.75 7.21 -1.06
CA PRO A 96 -7.99 7.38 -0.33
C PRO A 96 -7.78 7.98 1.07
N GLU A 97 -8.44 9.11 1.35
CA GLU A 97 -8.25 9.87 2.58
C GLU A 97 -8.62 9.06 3.83
N LEU A 98 -9.80 8.43 3.83
CA LEU A 98 -10.24 7.59 4.97
C LEU A 98 -9.28 6.41 5.23
N LEU A 99 -8.69 5.86 4.18
CA LEU A 99 -7.72 4.77 4.33
C LEU A 99 -6.38 5.27 4.89
N ARG A 100 -6.02 6.52 4.59
CA ARG A 100 -4.80 7.16 5.11
C ARG A 100 -4.82 7.27 6.64
N GLU A 101 -6.01 7.47 7.22
CA GLU A 101 -6.19 7.57 8.67
C GLU A 101 -6.04 6.21 9.39
N CYS A 102 -6.16 5.08 8.67
CA CYS A 102 -6.00 3.78 9.29
C CYS A 102 -4.55 3.56 9.78
N PRO A 103 -4.36 3.03 11.00
CA PRO A 103 -3.01 2.76 11.52
C PRO A 103 -2.21 1.76 10.67
N ASP A 104 -2.91 0.87 9.98
CA ASP A 104 -2.39 -0.19 9.11
C ASP A 104 -2.63 0.10 7.62
N ALA A 105 -2.77 1.38 7.27
CA ALA A 105 -2.96 1.81 5.88
C ALA A 105 -1.94 1.13 4.95
N PRO A 106 -2.39 0.46 3.88
CA PRO A 106 -1.49 -0.19 2.94
C PRO A 106 -0.62 0.85 2.21
N MET A 107 0.67 0.57 2.10
CA MET A 107 1.60 1.51 1.47
C MET A 107 1.36 1.70 -0.03
N GLY A 108 0.73 0.73 -0.69
CA GLY A 108 0.36 0.80 -2.11
C GLY A 108 -1.00 0.16 -2.36
N LEU A 109 -1.74 0.72 -3.30
CA LEU A 109 -3.03 0.22 -3.76
C LEU A 109 -3.00 0.05 -5.27
N MET A 110 -3.39 -1.14 -5.71
CA MET A 110 -3.67 -1.43 -7.11
C MET A 110 -5.17 -1.31 -7.35
N MET A 111 -5.57 -0.45 -8.29
CA MET A 111 -6.96 -0.12 -8.52
C MET A 111 -7.35 -0.30 -10.00
N ARG A 112 -8.59 -0.66 -10.24
CA ARG A 112 -9.22 -0.57 -11.57
C ARG A 112 -10.35 0.42 -11.52
N GLY A 113 -10.35 1.37 -12.45
CA GLY A 113 -11.28 2.50 -12.42
C GLY A 113 -10.78 3.65 -11.55
N SER A 114 -11.65 4.57 -11.22
CA SER A 114 -11.34 5.76 -10.42
C SER A 114 -11.90 5.64 -8.99
N TRP A 115 -11.16 6.17 -8.02
CA TRP A 115 -11.68 6.32 -6.67
C TRP A 115 -12.67 7.48 -6.65
N PRO A 116 -13.93 7.24 -6.27
CA PRO A 116 -14.95 8.30 -6.24
C PRO A 116 -14.61 9.31 -5.13
N LYS A 117 -14.67 10.60 -5.48
CA LYS A 117 -14.50 11.70 -4.52
C LYS A 117 -15.88 12.16 -4.03
N ASN A 118 -15.97 12.56 -2.77
CA ASN A 118 -17.19 13.15 -2.17
C ASN A 118 -18.41 12.22 -2.16
N GLN A 119 -18.20 10.92 -2.03
CA GLN A 119 -19.28 9.94 -1.89
C GLN A 119 -19.32 9.35 -0.49
N ILE A 120 -20.50 8.89 -0.09
CA ILE A 120 -20.70 8.14 1.15
C ILE A 120 -20.26 6.70 0.89
N PHE A 121 -19.35 6.19 1.73
CA PHE A 121 -18.89 4.82 1.68
C PHE A 121 -19.60 3.99 2.73
N ILE A 122 -20.14 2.86 2.33
CA ILE A 122 -20.78 1.89 3.22
C ILE A 122 -19.92 0.63 3.22
N GLY A 123 -19.39 0.26 4.40
CA GLY A 123 -18.64 -0.97 4.59
C GLY A 123 -19.57 -2.15 4.83
N VAL A 124 -19.54 -3.14 3.95
CA VAL A 124 -20.27 -4.40 4.15
C VAL A 124 -19.27 -5.46 4.59
N VAL A 125 -19.42 -5.95 5.83
CA VAL A 125 -18.47 -6.88 6.45
C VAL A 125 -19.19 -8.16 6.83
N GLY A 126 -18.52 -9.30 6.65
CA GLY A 126 -19.10 -10.60 6.97
C GLY A 126 -18.03 -11.69 7.19
N THR A 127 -18.49 -12.87 7.58
CA THR A 127 -17.64 -14.04 7.75
C THR A 127 -17.10 -14.57 6.41
N ARG A 128 -15.92 -15.21 6.43
CA ARG A 128 -15.34 -15.89 5.25
C ARG A 128 -16.15 -17.09 4.76
N LYS A 129 -17.02 -17.64 5.60
CA LYS A 129 -17.94 -18.73 5.27
C LYS A 129 -19.38 -18.29 5.56
N PRO A 130 -19.98 -17.49 4.68
CA PRO A 130 -21.33 -16.98 4.92
C PRO A 130 -22.38 -18.08 4.76
N SER A 131 -23.49 -17.95 5.50
CA SER A 131 -24.68 -18.77 5.26
C SER A 131 -25.35 -18.38 3.93
N LYS A 132 -26.23 -19.26 3.41
CA LYS A 132 -27.04 -18.94 2.21
C LYS A 132 -27.83 -17.65 2.41
N TYR A 133 -28.45 -17.49 3.56
CA TYR A 133 -29.15 -16.27 3.93
C TYR A 133 -28.24 -15.03 3.88
N GLY A 134 -27.05 -15.09 4.43
CA GLY A 134 -26.12 -13.95 4.40
C GLY A 134 -25.70 -13.55 2.99
N VAL A 135 -25.53 -14.52 2.09
CA VAL A 135 -25.25 -14.25 0.67
C VAL A 135 -26.41 -13.58 -0.02
N GLU A 136 -27.63 -14.09 0.18
CA GLU A 136 -28.86 -13.53 -0.40
C GLU A 136 -29.14 -12.12 0.12
N PHE A 137 -29.07 -11.93 1.44
CA PHE A 137 -29.24 -10.60 2.05
C PHE A 137 -28.24 -9.58 1.50
N CYS A 138 -26.96 -9.94 1.43
CA CYS A 138 -25.94 -9.04 0.86
C CYS A 138 -26.24 -8.68 -0.61
N ARG A 139 -26.70 -9.65 -1.40
CA ARG A 139 -27.05 -9.44 -2.81
C ARG A 139 -28.26 -8.47 -2.96
N GLU A 140 -29.28 -8.65 -2.15
CA GLU A 140 -30.46 -7.79 -2.13
C GLU A 140 -30.09 -6.37 -1.70
N LEU A 141 -29.35 -6.24 -0.60
CA LEU A 141 -28.86 -4.96 -0.09
C LEU A 141 -28.09 -4.18 -1.17
N ILE A 142 -27.18 -4.83 -1.89
CA ILE A 142 -26.41 -4.16 -2.95
C ILE A 142 -27.28 -3.77 -4.14
N LYS A 143 -28.30 -4.57 -4.50
CA LYS A 143 -29.23 -4.20 -5.56
C LYS A 143 -30.02 -2.92 -5.25
N GLU A 144 -30.38 -2.73 -3.97
CA GLU A 144 -31.12 -1.53 -3.55
C GLU A 144 -30.23 -0.30 -3.41
N LEU A 145 -28.98 -0.47 -2.98
CA LEU A 145 -28.05 0.63 -2.75
C LEU A 145 -27.29 1.08 -4.02
N ALA A 146 -27.02 0.18 -4.97
CA ALA A 146 -26.21 0.49 -6.14
C ALA A 146 -26.81 1.53 -7.13
N PRO A 147 -28.14 1.75 -7.19
CA PRO A 147 -28.73 2.79 -8.03
C PRO A 147 -28.68 4.19 -7.43
N LEU A 148 -28.33 4.34 -6.16
CA LEU A 148 -28.27 5.63 -5.45
C LEU A 148 -26.94 6.35 -5.68
#